data_38c5575ead6e401c0f6bf32d37e60247
#
_entry.id   38c5575ead6e401c0f6bf32d37e60247
#
_cell.length_a   1.000
_cell.length_b   1.000
_cell.length_c   1.000
_cell.angle_alpha   90.00
_cell.angle_beta   90.00
_cell.angle_gamma   90.00
#
_symmetry.space_group_name_H-M   'P 1'
#
loop_
_entity.id
_entity.type
_entity.pdbx_description
1 polymer ?
#
loop_
_entity_poly.entity_id
_entity_poly.type
_entity_poly.pdbx_seq_one_letter_code
_entity_poly.pdbx_strand_id
1 'polypeptide(L)'
;MKTLAKRLCMPRMLVMAFVILATMPASSVIAQNLPEFTGLVRDNSAAVVNISTTQEIEAHQGGMPNIPGMPDPDELPEGHPFRDFMDRFMDEDGNGDPAPRRDSRSLGSGFILSEDGYILTNHHVVDGASEIVVRLNDRRQMTAELVGADDRTDLALLKVDGNDLPTVKTGESSAVEVGEWVLAIGAPFGFEHSVTAGIISAKGRSLP
;
A
#
# COMPACT_ATOMS: atom_id res chain seq x y z
N MET A 1 54.74 -47.01 50.24
CA MET A 1 53.86 -46.78 49.12
C MET A 1 54.08 -45.35 48.63
N LYS A 2 54.79 -45.16 47.49
CA LYS A 2 55.19 -43.85 46.94
C LYS A 2 54.24 -43.53 45.78
N THR A 3 53.34 -42.59 45.94
CA THR A 3 52.50 -42.09 44.88
C THR A 3 53.21 -41.00 44.09
N LEU A 4 53.52 -41.31 42.85
CA LEU A 4 54.19 -40.48 41.88
C LEU A 4 53.24 -39.44 41.34
N ALA A 5 53.32 -38.16 41.75
CA ALA A 5 52.62 -37.04 41.13
C ALA A 5 53.29 -36.73 39.78
N LYS A 6 52.70 -37.16 38.67
CA LYS A 6 53.07 -36.72 37.34
C LYS A 6 52.66 -35.23 37.16
N ARG A 7 53.64 -34.34 37.28
CA ARG A 7 53.52 -32.95 36.88
C ARG A 7 53.40 -32.90 35.35
N LEU A 8 52.17 -32.55 34.90
CA LEU A 8 51.92 -32.31 33.48
C LEU A 8 52.66 -31.04 33.08
N CYS A 9 53.87 -31.19 32.53
CA CYS A 9 54.64 -30.09 31.99
C CYS A 9 54.08 -29.73 30.62
N MET A 10 53.12 -28.82 30.56
CA MET A 10 52.65 -28.26 29.29
C MET A 10 53.85 -27.53 28.66
N PRO A 11 54.19 -27.84 27.41
CA PRO A 11 55.32 -27.17 26.75
C PRO A 11 55.01 -25.66 26.63
N ARG A 12 55.95 -24.85 27.08
CA ARG A 12 55.87 -23.38 27.04
C ARG A 12 55.38 -22.82 25.69
N MET A 13 55.61 -23.55 24.59
CA MET A 13 55.14 -23.21 23.25
C MET A 13 53.61 -23.25 23.13
N LEU A 14 52.91 -24.16 23.78
CA LEU A 14 51.43 -24.27 23.75
C LEU A 14 50.78 -23.12 24.53
N VAL A 15 51.35 -22.72 25.64
CA VAL A 15 50.89 -21.56 26.41
C VAL A 15 51.07 -20.25 25.64
N MET A 16 52.24 -20.09 24.96
CA MET A 16 52.49 -18.91 24.13
C MET A 16 51.57 -18.84 22.90
N ALA A 17 51.28 -19.98 22.27
CA ALA A 17 50.32 -20.01 21.15
C ALA A 17 48.89 -19.65 21.59
N PHE A 18 48.48 -20.10 22.80
CA PHE A 18 47.14 -19.75 23.34
C PHE A 18 47.05 -18.26 23.73
N VAL A 19 48.12 -17.67 24.23
CA VAL A 19 48.15 -16.23 24.56
C VAL A 19 48.10 -15.37 23.28
N ILE A 20 48.81 -15.76 22.22
CA ILE A 20 48.76 -15.05 20.94
C ILE A 20 47.40 -15.14 20.29
N LEU A 21 46.69 -16.28 20.38
CA LEU A 21 45.35 -16.46 19.86
C LEU A 21 44.30 -15.63 20.65
N ALA A 22 44.51 -15.46 21.96
CA ALA A 22 43.62 -14.68 22.82
C ALA A 22 43.79 -13.14 22.66
N THR A 23 44.87 -12.67 22.05
CA THR A 23 45.15 -11.25 21.82
C THR A 23 44.85 -10.79 20.40
N MET A 24 44.28 -11.66 19.54
CA MET A 24 43.78 -11.19 18.25
C MET A 24 42.64 -10.19 18.49
N PRO A 25 42.75 -8.95 18.00
CA PRO A 25 41.63 -8.02 18.09
C PRO A 25 40.46 -8.62 17.33
N ALA A 26 39.34 -8.85 18.01
CA ALA A 26 38.09 -9.17 17.36
C ALA A 26 37.77 -7.98 16.45
N SER A 27 38.00 -8.12 15.16
CA SER A 27 37.58 -7.15 14.17
C SER A 27 36.05 -7.06 14.31
N SER A 28 35.59 -6.02 14.98
CA SER A 28 34.16 -5.69 15.00
C SER A 28 33.74 -5.52 13.55
N VAL A 29 32.99 -6.47 13.02
CA VAL A 29 32.29 -6.29 11.76
C VAL A 29 31.33 -5.14 12.01
N ILE A 30 31.70 -3.94 11.57
CA ILE A 30 30.79 -2.79 11.57
C ILE A 30 29.72 -3.18 10.55
N ALA A 31 28.59 -3.66 11.04
CA ALA A 31 27.40 -3.80 10.22
C ALA A 31 27.15 -2.41 9.62
N GLN A 32 27.20 -2.30 8.30
CA GLN A 32 26.92 -1.04 7.62
C GLN A 32 25.54 -0.59 8.12
N ASN A 33 25.47 0.60 8.68
CA ASN A 33 24.20 1.16 9.14
C ASN A 33 23.28 1.24 7.92
N LEU A 34 22.20 0.47 7.96
CA LEU A 34 21.10 0.64 7.00
C LEU A 34 20.60 2.09 7.11
N PRO A 35 20.17 2.69 6.00
CA PRO A 35 19.60 4.03 6.03
C PRO A 35 18.46 4.12 7.05
N GLU A 36 18.46 5.16 7.87
CA GLU A 36 17.37 5.43 8.79
C GLU A 36 16.30 6.27 8.07
N PHE A 37 15.12 5.69 7.89
CA PHE A 37 14.02 6.32 7.17
C PHE A 37 13.00 7.02 8.06
N THR A 38 13.10 6.89 9.38
CA THR A 38 12.11 7.40 10.35
C THR A 38 11.86 8.90 10.21
N GLY A 39 12.92 9.69 10.01
CA GLY A 39 12.81 11.13 9.79
C GLY A 39 12.05 11.44 8.51
N LEU A 40 12.43 10.79 7.39
CA LEU A 40 11.79 11.01 6.09
C LEU A 40 10.29 10.64 6.10
N VAL A 41 9.94 9.54 6.77
CA VAL A 41 8.54 9.11 6.93
C VAL A 41 7.76 10.14 7.74
N ARG A 42 8.30 10.60 8.87
CA ARG A 42 7.65 11.59 9.73
C ARG A 42 7.36 12.90 8.98
N ASP A 43 8.31 13.35 8.20
CA ASP A 43 8.23 14.65 7.52
C ASP A 43 7.26 14.63 6.32
N ASN A 44 7.03 13.46 5.71
CA ASN A 44 6.23 13.35 4.49
C ASN A 44 4.87 12.68 4.68
N SER A 45 4.69 11.85 5.72
CA SER A 45 3.43 11.10 5.91
C SER A 45 2.21 12.01 6.08
N ALA A 46 2.38 13.21 6.64
CA ALA A 46 1.27 14.13 6.83
C ALA A 46 0.64 14.58 5.50
N ALA A 47 1.42 14.61 4.42
CA ALA A 47 0.96 14.99 3.09
C ALA A 47 0.36 13.83 2.28
N VAL A 48 0.49 12.59 2.76
CA VAL A 48 -0.11 11.41 2.12
C VAL A 48 -1.52 11.22 2.64
N VAL A 49 -2.48 11.04 1.73
CA VAL A 49 -3.89 10.95 2.04
C VAL A 49 -4.49 9.64 1.55
N ASN A 50 -5.57 9.20 2.22
CA ASN A 50 -6.42 8.15 1.70
C ASN A 50 -7.51 8.78 0.82
N ILE A 51 -7.84 8.10 -0.27
CA ILE A 51 -8.91 8.47 -1.18
C ILE A 51 -9.93 7.34 -1.19
N SER A 52 -11.17 7.67 -0.90
CA SER A 52 -12.30 6.78 -0.94
C SER A 52 -13.30 7.31 -1.94
N THR A 53 -13.75 6.47 -2.86
CA THR A 53 -14.73 6.85 -3.87
C THR A 53 -15.99 6.00 -3.76
N THR A 54 -17.10 6.59 -4.09
CA THR A 54 -18.39 5.91 -4.24
C THR A 54 -18.76 5.95 -5.70
N GLN A 55 -19.16 4.80 -6.26
CA GLN A 55 -19.75 4.73 -7.60
C GLN A 55 -21.22 4.38 -7.45
N GLU A 56 -22.10 5.18 -8.04
CA GLU A 56 -23.50 4.81 -8.18
C GLU A 56 -23.61 3.77 -9.29
N ILE A 57 -23.81 2.53 -8.91
CA ILE A 57 -24.20 1.50 -9.86
C ILE A 57 -25.69 1.73 -10.09
N GLU A 58 -26.06 2.30 -11.26
CA GLU A 58 -27.46 2.27 -11.69
C GLU A 58 -27.90 0.81 -11.69
N ALA A 59 -28.75 0.46 -10.73
CA ALA A 59 -29.39 -0.83 -10.73
C ALA A 59 -30.24 -0.89 -12.00
N HIS A 60 -29.77 -1.56 -13.02
CA HIS A 60 -30.59 -1.93 -14.17
C HIS A 60 -31.78 -2.70 -13.59
N GLN A 61 -32.94 -2.11 -13.72
CA GLN A 61 -34.19 -2.75 -13.36
C GLN A 61 -34.27 -4.11 -14.08
N GLY A 62 -34.10 -5.20 -13.34
CA GLY A 62 -34.50 -6.54 -13.76
C GLY A 62 -33.42 -7.37 -14.49
N GLY A 63 -32.18 -7.35 -14.09
CA GLY A 63 -31.21 -8.32 -14.63
C GLY A 63 -29.97 -8.44 -13.74
N MET A 64 -29.57 -9.66 -13.45
CA MET A 64 -28.25 -9.95 -12.89
C MET A 64 -27.15 -9.37 -13.79
N PRO A 65 -26.00 -8.98 -13.23
CA PRO A 65 -24.83 -8.64 -14.04
C PRO A 65 -24.54 -9.80 -14.98
N ASN A 66 -24.53 -9.54 -16.29
CA ASN A 66 -24.18 -10.55 -17.29
C ASN A 66 -22.74 -10.94 -17.11
N ILE A 67 -22.49 -11.96 -16.31
CA ILE A 67 -21.15 -12.53 -16.10
C ILE A 67 -20.84 -13.41 -17.32
N PRO A 68 -19.85 -13.07 -18.15
CA PRO A 68 -19.51 -13.86 -19.33
C PRO A 68 -19.28 -15.32 -18.95
N GLY A 69 -20.10 -16.23 -19.50
CA GLY A 69 -20.02 -17.68 -19.26
C GLY A 69 -20.96 -18.20 -18.15
N MET A 70 -21.77 -17.37 -17.51
CA MET A 70 -22.80 -17.81 -16.57
C MET A 70 -24.16 -17.81 -17.29
N PRO A 71 -24.91 -18.94 -17.26
CA PRO A 71 -26.23 -18.99 -17.87
C PRO A 71 -27.21 -18.08 -17.13
N ASP A 72 -28.10 -17.43 -17.88
CA ASP A 72 -29.18 -16.61 -17.30
C ASP A 72 -30.07 -17.51 -16.43
N PRO A 73 -30.35 -17.16 -15.16
CA PRO A 73 -31.23 -17.94 -14.30
C PRO A 73 -32.63 -18.14 -14.91
N ASP A 74 -33.12 -17.20 -15.69
CA ASP A 74 -34.43 -17.27 -16.35
C ASP A 74 -34.45 -18.23 -17.55
N GLU A 75 -33.27 -18.57 -18.11
CA GLU A 75 -33.11 -19.56 -19.19
C GLU A 75 -32.95 -21.01 -18.67
N LEU A 76 -32.82 -21.19 -17.35
CA LEU A 76 -32.63 -22.50 -16.75
C LEU A 76 -34.00 -23.18 -16.50
N PRO A 77 -34.08 -24.52 -16.72
CA PRO A 77 -35.31 -25.29 -16.44
C PRO A 77 -35.76 -25.15 -14.97
N GLU A 78 -37.07 -25.20 -14.75
CA GLU A 78 -37.65 -25.26 -13.39
C GLU A 78 -37.08 -26.46 -12.61
N GLY A 79 -36.59 -26.21 -11.37
CA GLY A 79 -35.95 -27.24 -10.54
C GLY A 79 -34.45 -27.41 -10.77
N HIS A 80 -33.78 -26.50 -11.51
CA HIS A 80 -32.34 -26.51 -11.62
C HIS A 80 -31.71 -26.05 -10.31
N PRO A 81 -30.74 -26.79 -9.71
CA PRO A 81 -30.17 -26.48 -8.39
C PRO A 81 -29.60 -25.08 -8.26
N PHE A 82 -29.12 -24.51 -9.36
CA PHE A 82 -28.59 -23.14 -9.38
C PHE A 82 -29.70 -22.10 -9.32
N ARG A 83 -30.83 -22.33 -9.96
CA ARG A 83 -32.02 -21.50 -9.87
C ARG A 83 -32.58 -21.51 -8.46
N ASP A 84 -32.76 -22.70 -7.85
CA ASP A 84 -33.23 -22.85 -6.48
C ASP A 84 -32.28 -22.19 -5.45
N PHE A 85 -30.97 -22.21 -5.71
CA PHE A 85 -29.98 -21.52 -4.90
C PHE A 85 -30.14 -20.00 -5.01
N MET A 86 -30.31 -19.49 -6.23
CA MET A 86 -30.46 -18.06 -6.45
C MET A 86 -31.78 -17.53 -5.91
N ASP A 87 -32.89 -18.24 -6.09
CA ASP A 87 -34.19 -17.88 -5.53
C ASP A 87 -34.11 -17.81 -3.99
N ARG A 88 -33.47 -18.77 -3.34
CA ARG A 88 -33.23 -18.73 -1.89
C ARG A 88 -32.33 -17.59 -1.45
N PHE A 89 -31.30 -17.28 -2.22
CA PHE A 89 -30.37 -16.19 -1.91
C PHE A 89 -31.01 -14.82 -2.10
N MET A 90 -31.98 -14.70 -3.02
CA MET A 90 -32.76 -13.48 -3.22
C MET A 90 -33.96 -13.38 -2.26
N ASP A 91 -34.57 -14.50 -1.85
CA ASP A 91 -35.74 -14.53 -0.94
C ASP A 91 -35.34 -14.40 0.54
N GLU A 92 -34.10 -14.67 0.95
CA GLU A 92 -33.67 -14.59 2.35
C GLU A 92 -33.56 -13.13 2.86
N ASP A 93 -33.57 -12.13 1.95
CA ASP A 93 -33.77 -10.71 2.26
C ASP A 93 -35.25 -10.25 2.10
N GLY A 94 -36.20 -11.16 2.31
CA GLY A 94 -37.67 -11.08 2.13
C GLY A 94 -38.41 -9.92 2.81
N ASN A 95 -37.95 -8.71 2.56
CA ASN A 95 -38.72 -7.48 2.77
C ASN A 95 -38.51 -6.62 1.52
N GLY A 96 -39.59 -6.39 0.76
CA GLY A 96 -39.62 -5.73 -0.54
C GLY A 96 -39.06 -4.29 -0.58
N ASP A 97 -37.99 -4.02 0.16
CA ASP A 97 -37.16 -2.85 -0.03
C ASP A 97 -36.18 -3.11 -1.19
N PRO A 98 -36.02 -2.16 -2.12
CA PRO A 98 -35.04 -2.29 -3.18
C PRO A 98 -33.69 -2.61 -2.55
N ALA A 99 -33.06 -3.69 -3.05
CA ALA A 99 -31.74 -4.12 -2.57
C ALA A 99 -30.85 -2.90 -2.32
N PRO A 100 -30.21 -2.81 -1.13
CA PRO A 100 -29.39 -1.64 -0.84
C PRO A 100 -28.42 -1.43 -1.98
N ARG A 101 -28.44 -0.23 -2.57
CA ARG A 101 -27.52 0.17 -3.63
C ARG A 101 -26.14 -0.26 -3.16
N ARG A 102 -25.56 -1.24 -3.83
CA ARG A 102 -24.19 -1.67 -3.55
C ARG A 102 -23.29 -0.58 -4.09
N ASP A 103 -23.05 0.42 -3.25
CA ASP A 103 -22.04 1.41 -3.54
C ASP A 103 -20.70 0.68 -3.69
N SER A 104 -20.22 0.58 -4.90
CA SER A 104 -18.85 0.11 -5.11
C SER A 104 -17.92 1.18 -4.55
N ARG A 105 -17.10 0.79 -3.59
CA ARG A 105 -16.10 1.68 -2.98
C ARG A 105 -14.73 1.31 -3.49
N SER A 106 -14.06 2.23 -4.14
CA SER A 106 -12.64 2.15 -4.41
C SER A 106 -11.86 2.84 -3.29
N LEU A 107 -10.72 2.27 -2.94
CA LEU A 107 -9.81 2.82 -1.95
C LEU A 107 -8.43 3.00 -2.59
N GLY A 108 -7.86 4.17 -2.43
CA GLY A 108 -6.54 4.49 -2.95
C GLY A 108 -5.77 5.42 -2.05
N SER A 109 -4.61 5.82 -2.52
CA SER A 109 -3.76 6.81 -1.88
C SER A 109 -3.50 7.96 -2.82
N GLY A 110 -3.25 9.13 -2.27
CA GLY A 110 -2.80 10.31 -2.99
C GLY A 110 -1.86 11.12 -2.13
N PHE A 111 -1.40 12.23 -2.66
CA PHE A 111 -0.57 13.16 -1.90
C PHE A 111 -0.87 14.61 -2.26
N ILE A 112 -0.74 15.48 -1.26
CA ILE A 112 -1.06 16.90 -1.37
C ILE A 112 0.12 17.63 -2.03
N LEU A 113 -0.15 18.32 -3.13
CA LEU A 113 0.82 19.09 -3.91
C LEU A 113 0.95 20.53 -3.44
N SER A 114 -0.15 21.12 -2.97
CA SER A 114 -0.20 22.54 -2.61
C SER A 114 -1.04 22.77 -1.35
N GLU A 115 -0.67 23.81 -0.61
CA GLU A 115 -1.31 24.18 0.67
C GLU A 115 -2.79 24.53 0.53
N ASP A 116 -3.21 24.96 -0.67
CA ASP A 116 -4.60 25.29 -1.01
C ASP A 116 -5.45 24.09 -1.42
N GLY A 117 -4.88 22.86 -1.45
CA GLY A 117 -5.63 21.61 -1.55
C GLY A 117 -5.64 20.91 -2.89
N TYR A 118 -4.64 21.10 -3.74
CA TYR A 118 -4.44 20.22 -4.89
C TYR A 118 -3.81 18.91 -4.46
N ILE A 119 -4.38 17.80 -4.93
CA ILE A 119 -3.98 16.43 -4.56
C ILE A 119 -3.78 15.62 -5.83
N LEU A 120 -2.67 14.89 -5.93
CA LEU A 120 -2.42 13.95 -7.00
C LEU A 120 -2.71 12.53 -6.56
N THR A 121 -3.39 11.78 -7.43
CA THR A 121 -3.69 10.35 -7.27
C THR A 121 -3.68 9.66 -8.62
N ASN A 122 -4.01 8.36 -8.65
CA ASN A 122 -4.16 7.61 -9.88
C ASN A 122 -5.56 7.78 -10.48
N HIS A 123 -5.64 7.75 -11.81
CA HIS A 123 -6.91 7.82 -12.54
C HIS A 123 -7.84 6.66 -12.14
N HIS A 124 -7.32 5.42 -12.12
CA HIS A 124 -8.14 4.24 -11.80
C HIS A 124 -8.79 4.28 -10.40
N VAL A 125 -8.28 5.11 -9.47
CA VAL A 125 -8.89 5.31 -8.13
C VAL A 125 -10.18 6.11 -8.21
N VAL A 126 -10.27 7.06 -9.14
CA VAL A 126 -11.37 8.03 -9.24
C VAL A 126 -12.26 7.83 -10.46
N ASP A 127 -11.93 6.88 -11.32
CA ASP A 127 -12.68 6.58 -12.53
C ASP A 127 -14.11 6.15 -12.20
N GLY A 128 -15.10 6.80 -12.85
CA GLY A 128 -16.51 6.54 -12.61
C GLY A 128 -17.04 6.92 -11.22
N ALA A 129 -16.25 7.64 -10.41
CA ALA A 129 -16.69 8.04 -9.07
C ALA A 129 -17.79 9.11 -9.14
N SER A 130 -18.90 8.87 -8.42
CA SER A 130 -19.96 9.87 -8.17
C SER A 130 -19.61 10.79 -7.00
N GLU A 131 -18.82 10.29 -6.04
CA GLU A 131 -18.32 11.05 -4.91
C GLU A 131 -16.86 10.65 -4.60
N ILE A 132 -16.04 11.64 -4.29
CA ILE A 132 -14.63 11.45 -3.91
C ILE A 132 -14.43 12.08 -2.53
N VAL A 133 -14.00 11.27 -1.57
CA VAL A 133 -13.70 11.70 -0.21
C VAL A 133 -12.22 11.50 0.07
N VAL A 134 -11.54 12.57 0.42
CA VAL A 134 -10.14 12.57 0.84
C VAL A 134 -10.08 12.57 2.35
N ARG A 135 -9.30 11.65 2.91
CA ARG A 135 -9.06 11.57 4.35
C ARG A 135 -7.59 11.86 4.65
N LEU A 136 -7.38 12.87 5.46
CA LEU A 136 -6.06 13.32 5.91
C LEU A 136 -5.54 12.45 7.05
N ASN A 137 -4.25 12.58 7.35
CA ASN A 137 -3.59 11.88 8.45
C ASN A 137 -4.19 12.25 9.83
N ASP A 138 -4.65 13.47 10.01
CA ASP A 138 -5.34 13.94 11.23
C ASP A 138 -6.82 13.51 11.32
N ARG A 139 -7.27 12.64 10.42
CA ARG A 139 -8.61 12.09 10.29
C ARG A 139 -9.68 13.05 9.77
N ARG A 140 -9.34 14.27 9.41
CA ARG A 140 -10.28 15.14 8.70
C ARG A 140 -10.67 14.48 7.36
N GLN A 141 -11.93 14.59 7.01
CA GLN A 141 -12.46 14.15 5.73
C GLN A 141 -12.95 15.36 4.96
N MET A 142 -12.64 15.38 3.68
CA MET A 142 -12.96 16.48 2.78
C MET A 142 -13.48 15.92 1.48
N THR A 143 -14.59 16.43 0.99
CA THR A 143 -15.05 16.11 -0.36
C THR A 143 -14.12 16.76 -1.37
N ALA A 144 -13.72 16.00 -2.38
CA ALA A 144 -12.83 16.47 -3.42
C ALA A 144 -13.56 16.58 -4.76
N GLU A 145 -13.19 17.59 -5.53
CA GLU A 145 -13.60 17.77 -6.91
C GLU A 145 -12.51 17.25 -7.85
N LEU A 146 -12.91 16.55 -8.90
CA LEU A 146 -12.00 16.12 -9.97
C LEU A 146 -11.69 17.31 -10.88
N VAL A 147 -10.44 17.77 -10.85
CA VAL A 147 -9.97 18.87 -11.71
C VAL A 147 -9.64 18.37 -13.12
N GLY A 148 -9.02 17.20 -13.20
CA GLY A 148 -8.68 16.54 -14.45
C GLY A 148 -8.05 15.17 -14.23
N ALA A 149 -8.12 14.35 -15.27
CA ALA A 149 -7.55 13.01 -15.24
C ALA A 149 -7.02 12.61 -16.62
N ASP A 150 -6.02 11.75 -16.64
CA ASP A 150 -5.44 11.17 -17.86
C ASP A 150 -5.27 9.67 -17.65
N ASP A 151 -6.05 8.88 -18.39
CA ASP A 151 -6.04 7.42 -18.36
C ASP A 151 -4.73 6.81 -18.87
N ARG A 152 -4.08 7.48 -19.82
CA ARG A 152 -2.82 7.01 -20.41
C ARG A 152 -1.66 7.02 -19.44
N THR A 153 -1.61 8.03 -18.58
CA THR A 153 -0.58 8.19 -17.55
C THR A 153 -1.02 7.66 -16.18
N ASP A 154 -2.30 7.27 -16.08
CA ASP A 154 -2.95 6.87 -14.83
C ASP A 154 -2.82 7.94 -13.74
N LEU A 155 -3.03 9.21 -14.10
CA LEU A 155 -2.97 10.33 -13.18
C LEU A 155 -4.32 11.03 -13.07
N ALA A 156 -4.65 11.49 -11.87
CA ALA A 156 -5.79 12.36 -11.59
C ALA A 156 -5.41 13.46 -10.61
N LEU A 157 -5.88 14.66 -10.89
CA LEU A 157 -5.72 15.85 -10.05
C LEU A 157 -7.06 16.16 -9.38
N LEU A 158 -7.05 16.22 -8.06
CA LEU A 158 -8.20 16.55 -7.24
C LEU A 158 -8.01 17.91 -6.58
N LYS A 159 -9.12 18.53 -6.18
CA LYS A 159 -9.15 19.76 -5.39
C LYS A 159 -10.05 19.56 -4.18
N VAL A 160 -9.52 19.85 -2.99
CA VAL A 160 -10.29 19.97 -1.75
C VAL A 160 -10.31 21.43 -1.30
N ASP A 161 -11.34 21.81 -0.54
CA ASP A 161 -11.41 23.14 0.07
C ASP A 161 -10.63 23.11 1.40
N GLY A 162 -9.40 23.59 1.36
CA GLY A 162 -8.49 23.60 2.50
C GLY A 162 -7.43 24.68 2.41
N ASN A 163 -6.87 25.05 3.56
CA ASN A 163 -5.79 26.01 3.69
C ASN A 163 -4.72 25.44 4.61
N ASP A 164 -3.48 25.82 4.40
CA ASP A 164 -2.32 25.40 5.20
C ASP A 164 -2.18 23.88 5.29
N LEU A 165 -2.50 23.16 4.21
CA LEU A 165 -2.37 21.73 4.15
C LEU A 165 -0.89 21.32 4.02
N PRO A 166 -0.48 20.20 4.67
CA PRO A 166 0.88 19.68 4.52
C PRO A 166 1.11 19.21 3.08
N THR A 167 2.24 19.56 2.49
CA THR A 167 2.56 19.25 1.10
C THR A 167 3.80 18.38 0.98
N VAL A 168 3.88 17.58 -0.10
CA VAL A 168 5.12 16.91 -0.49
C VAL A 168 6.04 17.88 -1.23
N LYS A 169 7.34 17.60 -1.13
CA LYS A 169 8.35 18.30 -1.96
C LYS A 169 8.58 17.48 -3.22
N THR A 170 8.38 18.10 -4.37
CA THR A 170 8.69 17.48 -5.65
C THR A 170 10.20 17.42 -5.87
N GLY A 171 10.69 16.29 -6.35
CA GLY A 171 12.10 16.06 -6.69
C GLY A 171 12.33 15.99 -8.19
N GLU A 172 13.61 15.87 -8.56
CA GLU A 172 14.05 15.72 -9.95
C GLU A 172 14.31 14.26 -10.28
N SER A 173 13.39 13.60 -10.99
CA SER A 173 13.47 12.18 -11.32
C SER A 173 14.68 11.83 -12.19
N SER A 174 15.18 12.78 -12.98
CA SER A 174 16.35 12.57 -13.84
C SER A 174 17.64 12.40 -13.05
N ALA A 175 17.71 13.01 -11.87
CA ALA A 175 18.86 12.94 -10.98
C ALA A 175 18.98 11.64 -10.19
N VAL A 176 17.88 10.87 -10.07
CA VAL A 176 17.87 9.59 -9.33
C VAL A 176 18.67 8.53 -10.06
N GLU A 177 19.50 7.75 -9.35
CA GLU A 177 20.33 6.68 -9.91
C GLU A 177 19.79 5.28 -9.58
N VAL A 178 20.12 4.30 -10.43
CA VAL A 178 19.82 2.88 -10.14
C VAL A 178 20.65 2.42 -8.95
N GLY A 179 20.00 1.80 -7.97
CA GLY A 179 20.61 1.38 -6.72
C GLY A 179 20.35 2.32 -5.54
N GLU A 180 19.85 3.53 -5.77
CA GLU A 180 19.46 4.44 -4.69
C GLU A 180 18.24 3.93 -3.91
N TRP A 181 18.26 4.22 -2.60
CA TRP A 181 17.15 3.89 -1.71
C TRP A 181 15.95 4.77 -1.96
N VAL A 182 14.78 4.15 -1.96
CA VAL A 182 13.48 4.82 -2.10
C VAL A 182 12.49 4.30 -1.09
N LEU A 183 11.50 5.14 -0.77
CA LEU A 183 10.35 4.78 0.05
C LEU A 183 9.07 4.92 -0.77
N ALA A 184 8.17 3.97 -0.61
CA ALA A 184 6.77 4.13 -0.97
C ALA A 184 5.96 4.37 0.30
N ILE A 185 5.19 5.45 0.35
CA ILE A 185 4.31 5.80 1.45
C ILE A 185 2.89 5.88 0.90
N GLY A 186 1.97 5.10 1.45
CA GLY A 186 0.56 5.10 1.07
C GLY A 186 -0.36 5.01 2.27
N ALA A 187 -1.66 5.26 2.06
CA ALA A 187 -2.71 5.13 3.06
C ALA A 187 -3.90 4.30 2.50
N PRO A 188 -3.68 3.07 2.00
CA PRO A 188 -4.67 2.34 1.21
C PRO A 188 -5.92 1.94 2.00
N PHE A 189 -5.83 1.80 3.32
CA PHE A 189 -6.95 1.36 4.19
C PHE A 189 -7.54 2.47 5.07
N GLY A 190 -7.11 3.71 4.88
CA GLY A 190 -7.74 4.88 5.48
C GLY A 190 -7.40 5.19 6.94
N PHE A 191 -6.63 4.36 7.65
CA PHE A 191 -6.36 4.57 9.08
C PHE A 191 -4.88 4.77 9.41
N GLU A 192 -3.98 4.12 8.69
CA GLU A 192 -2.54 4.15 8.96
C GLU A 192 -1.77 4.18 7.65
N HIS A 193 -0.60 4.83 7.67
CA HIS A 193 0.29 4.82 6.53
C HIS A 193 1.03 3.49 6.47
N SER A 194 1.10 2.93 5.28
CA SER A 194 1.99 1.82 4.96
C SER A 194 3.26 2.38 4.34
N VAL A 195 4.42 1.97 4.85
CA VAL A 195 5.72 2.40 4.35
C VAL A 195 6.51 1.18 3.91
N THR A 196 7.01 1.23 2.70
CA THR A 196 7.86 0.18 2.13
C THR A 196 9.16 0.82 1.63
N ALA A 197 10.29 0.21 1.95
CA ALA A 197 11.60 0.62 1.46
C ALA A 197 12.09 -0.32 0.35
N GLY A 198 12.79 0.25 -0.62
CA GLY A 198 13.39 -0.49 -1.71
C GLY A 198 14.50 0.31 -2.38
N ILE A 199 14.92 -0.15 -3.54
CA ILE A 199 15.90 0.56 -4.37
C ILE A 199 15.34 0.79 -5.77
N ILE A 200 15.84 1.79 -6.45
CA ILE A 200 15.61 1.96 -7.89
C ILE A 200 16.30 0.80 -8.62
N SER A 201 15.51 -0.10 -9.18
CA SER A 201 16.03 -1.27 -9.90
C SER A 201 16.34 -0.97 -11.37
N ALA A 202 15.61 -0.04 -11.97
CA ALA A 202 15.80 0.39 -13.36
C ALA A 202 15.10 1.73 -13.60
N LYS A 203 15.52 2.45 -14.65
CA LYS A 203 14.88 3.67 -15.15
C LYS A 203 14.46 3.49 -16.61
N GLY A 204 13.40 4.20 -17.02
CA GLY A 204 12.98 4.28 -18.42
C GLY A 204 12.47 2.95 -19.03
N ARG A 205 11.98 2.03 -18.21
CA ARG A 205 11.31 0.81 -18.71
C ARG A 205 9.89 1.12 -19.11
N SER A 206 9.53 0.86 -20.37
CA SER A 206 8.13 0.77 -20.78
C SER A 206 7.67 -0.67 -20.50
N LEU A 207 6.56 -0.84 -19.83
CA LEU A 207 5.86 -2.12 -19.75
C LEU A 207 5.12 -2.34 -21.08
N PRO A 208 5.11 -3.57 -21.60
CA PRO A 208 4.40 -3.89 -22.82
C PRO A 208 2.88 -3.79 -22.65
#